data_578e846f96bd56001825803dbe919092
#
_entry.id   578e846f96bd56001825803dbe919092
#
_cell.length_a   1.000
_cell.length_b   1.000
_cell.length_c   1.000
_cell.angle_alpha   90.00
_cell.angle_beta   90.00
_cell.angle_gamma   90.00
#
_symmetry.space_group_name_H-M   'P 1'
#
loop_
_entity.id
_entity.type
_entity.pdbx_description
1 polymer ?
#
loop_
_entity_poly.entity_id
_entity_poly.type
_entity_poly.pdbx_seq_one_letter_code
_entity_poly.pdbx_strand_id
1 'polypeptide(L)'
;MRITADTNILIRAAVQDDPHQARQAAKILRGADLAAVAVPVLCEFVWVLRRGYKRSISDVSAAIRSLMKSSNVEMNRPAVDAGLKVLDAGGDFADGAIAFEGEWLGAEEFVSFDSKAVAVVQSQGGRARSLT
;
A
#
# COMPACT_ATOMS: atom_id res chain seq x y z
N MET A 1 -15.98 -5.82 17.12
CA MET A 1 -16.15 -6.62 15.89
C MET A 1 -14.87 -6.60 15.08
N ARG A 2 -14.52 -7.69 14.44
CA ARG A 2 -13.38 -7.78 13.53
C ARG A 2 -13.87 -7.49 12.13
N ILE A 3 -13.22 -6.58 11.43
CA ILE A 3 -13.65 -6.11 10.11
C ILE A 3 -12.54 -6.24 9.07
N THR A 4 -12.93 -6.30 7.81
CA THR A 4 -12.04 -6.05 6.68
C THR A 4 -12.39 -4.66 6.15
N ALA A 5 -11.41 -3.77 6.10
CA ALA A 5 -11.61 -2.42 5.58
C ALA A 5 -11.46 -2.42 4.05
N ASP A 6 -12.49 -1.89 3.37
CA ASP A 6 -12.40 -1.66 1.93
C ASP A 6 -11.61 -0.37 1.66
N THR A 7 -11.15 -0.22 0.43
CA THR A 7 -10.35 0.94 -0.01
C THR A 7 -11.06 2.25 0.31
N ASN A 8 -12.36 2.35 0.08
CA ASN A 8 -13.11 3.58 0.32
C ASN A 8 -13.09 4.01 1.79
N ILE A 9 -13.06 3.06 2.73
CA ILE A 9 -12.97 3.38 4.15
C ILE A 9 -11.65 4.10 4.43
N LEU A 10 -10.54 3.59 3.90
CA LEU A 10 -9.23 4.21 4.07
C LEU A 10 -9.15 5.58 3.40
N ILE A 11 -9.69 5.70 2.19
CA ILE A 11 -9.68 6.96 1.45
C ILE A 11 -10.48 8.04 2.21
N ARG A 12 -11.69 7.72 2.66
CA ARG A 12 -12.52 8.69 3.38
C ARG A 12 -11.87 9.14 4.69
N ALA A 13 -11.23 8.24 5.39
CA ALA A 13 -10.50 8.58 6.62
C ALA A 13 -9.28 9.47 6.34
N ALA A 14 -8.58 9.23 5.23
CA ALA A 14 -7.34 9.95 4.91
C ALA A 14 -7.59 11.32 4.28
N VAL A 15 -8.54 11.43 3.35
CA VAL A 15 -8.75 12.66 2.55
C VAL A 15 -9.67 13.66 3.22
N GLN A 16 -10.74 13.18 3.84
CA GLN A 16 -11.68 14.02 4.59
C GLN A 16 -12.39 15.10 3.74
N ASP A 17 -12.57 14.84 2.45
CA ASP A 17 -13.31 15.72 1.55
C ASP A 17 -14.83 15.61 1.74
N ASP A 18 -15.30 14.55 2.40
CA ASP A 18 -16.69 14.36 2.84
C ASP A 18 -16.66 14.21 4.36
N PRO A 19 -16.96 15.30 5.12
CA PRO A 19 -16.83 15.25 6.59
C PRO A 19 -17.67 14.18 7.26
N HIS A 20 -18.87 13.89 6.74
CA HIS A 20 -19.74 12.87 7.31
C HIS A 20 -19.14 11.48 7.12
N GLN A 21 -18.74 11.13 5.90
CA GLN A 21 -18.12 9.85 5.61
C GLN A 21 -16.74 9.70 6.29
N ALA A 22 -15.99 10.80 6.38
CA ALA A 22 -14.70 10.79 7.08
C ALA A 22 -14.88 10.42 8.55
N ARG A 23 -15.89 10.99 9.21
CA ARG A 23 -16.18 10.65 10.62
C ARG A 23 -16.64 9.21 10.78
N GLN A 24 -17.48 8.71 9.87
CA GLN A 24 -17.94 7.33 9.90
C GLN A 24 -16.77 6.37 9.70
N ALA A 25 -15.91 6.62 8.72
CA ALA A 25 -14.72 5.81 8.44
C ALA A 25 -13.78 5.79 9.64
N ALA A 26 -13.48 6.96 10.21
CA ALA A 26 -12.61 7.05 11.38
C ALA A 26 -13.18 6.30 12.57
N LYS A 27 -14.50 6.41 12.78
CA LYS A 27 -15.17 5.73 13.88
C LYS A 27 -15.10 4.20 13.75
N ILE A 28 -15.40 3.67 12.57
CA ILE A 28 -15.37 2.22 12.36
C ILE A 28 -13.94 1.67 12.50
N LEU A 29 -12.95 2.39 12.01
CA LEU A 29 -11.55 1.96 12.12
C LEU A 29 -11.07 1.96 13.57
N ARG A 30 -11.37 3.02 14.33
CA ARG A 30 -10.97 3.10 15.75
C ARG A 30 -11.72 2.12 16.63
N GLY A 31 -12.98 1.87 16.33
CA GLY A 31 -13.85 1.02 17.16
C GLY A 31 -13.74 -0.47 16.90
N ALA A 32 -13.08 -0.89 15.83
CA ALA A 32 -12.92 -2.30 15.52
C ALA A 32 -11.96 -2.98 16.50
N ASP A 33 -12.27 -4.21 16.89
CA ASP A 33 -11.35 -5.03 17.65
C ASP A 33 -10.13 -5.39 16.81
N LEU A 34 -10.35 -5.58 15.52
CA LEU A 34 -9.31 -5.79 14.51
C LEU A 34 -9.83 -5.26 13.18
N ALA A 35 -9.02 -4.44 12.53
CA ALA A 35 -9.27 -3.97 11.18
C ALA A 35 -8.23 -4.58 10.24
N ALA A 36 -8.66 -5.55 9.44
CA ALA A 36 -7.78 -6.17 8.44
C ALA A 36 -7.70 -5.28 7.21
N VAL A 37 -6.47 -4.99 6.78
CA VAL A 37 -6.17 -4.19 5.59
C VAL A 37 -5.35 -5.04 4.64
N ALA A 38 -5.99 -5.54 3.60
CA ALA A 38 -5.37 -6.42 2.63
C ALA A 38 -4.41 -5.67 1.71
N VAL A 39 -3.37 -6.34 1.23
CA VAL A 39 -2.40 -5.72 0.29
C VAL A 39 -3.07 -5.15 -0.96
N PRO A 40 -4.01 -5.83 -1.63
CA PRO A 40 -4.71 -5.23 -2.77
C PRO A 40 -5.41 -3.91 -2.43
N VAL A 41 -5.96 -3.79 -1.23
CA VAL A 41 -6.60 -2.55 -0.77
C VAL A 41 -5.57 -1.42 -0.67
N LEU A 42 -4.39 -1.72 -0.13
CA LEU A 42 -3.31 -0.71 -0.06
C LEU A 42 -2.80 -0.30 -1.43
N CYS A 43 -2.72 -1.23 -2.38
CA CYS A 43 -2.35 -0.91 -3.76
C CYS A 43 -3.34 0.07 -4.39
N GLU A 44 -4.65 -0.16 -4.23
CA GLU A 44 -5.68 0.75 -4.69
C GLU A 44 -5.62 2.10 -3.96
N PHE A 45 -5.43 2.08 -2.65
CA PHE A 45 -5.32 3.27 -1.81
C PHE A 45 -4.21 4.19 -2.32
N VAL A 46 -3.02 3.64 -2.57
CA VAL A 46 -1.89 4.40 -3.12
C VAL A 46 -2.25 4.97 -4.49
N TRP A 47 -2.81 4.14 -5.37
CA TRP A 47 -3.16 4.57 -6.72
C TRP A 47 -4.18 5.72 -6.71
N VAL A 48 -5.23 5.61 -5.88
CA VAL A 48 -6.25 6.65 -5.77
C VAL A 48 -5.68 7.94 -5.21
N LEU A 49 -4.89 7.87 -4.14
CA LEU A 49 -4.28 9.06 -3.55
C LEU A 49 -3.31 9.75 -4.51
N ARG A 50 -2.50 8.97 -5.23
CA ARG A 50 -1.52 9.51 -6.18
C ARG A 50 -2.19 10.08 -7.43
N ARG A 51 -3.07 9.32 -8.05
CA ARG A 51 -3.71 9.68 -9.33
C ARG A 51 -4.95 10.53 -9.16
N GLY A 52 -5.81 10.17 -8.24
CA GLY A 52 -7.10 10.85 -8.03
C GLY A 52 -6.96 12.14 -7.25
N TYR A 53 -6.21 12.12 -6.16
CA TYR A 53 -6.06 13.27 -5.27
C TYR A 53 -4.74 13.99 -5.41
N LYS A 54 -3.85 13.50 -6.25
CA LYS A 54 -2.54 14.12 -6.55
C LYS A 54 -1.69 14.35 -5.30
N ARG A 55 -1.79 13.44 -4.35
CA ARG A 55 -0.99 13.47 -3.13
C ARG A 55 0.45 13.11 -3.43
N SER A 56 1.38 13.70 -2.68
CA SER A 56 2.81 13.41 -2.83
C SER A 56 3.15 12.00 -2.34
N ILE A 57 4.28 11.47 -2.79
CA ILE A 57 4.81 10.20 -2.28
C ILE A 57 4.95 10.27 -0.76
N SER A 58 5.48 11.38 -0.25
CA SER A 58 5.65 11.58 1.19
C SER A 58 4.34 11.51 1.97
N ASP A 59 3.27 12.13 1.45
CA ASP A 59 1.96 12.10 2.09
C ASP A 59 1.36 10.71 2.09
N VAL A 60 1.47 9.99 0.96
CA VAL A 60 0.93 8.63 0.85
C VAL A 60 1.69 7.66 1.75
N SER A 61 3.02 7.74 1.75
CA SER A 61 3.87 6.95 2.64
C SER A 61 3.52 7.19 4.11
N ALA A 62 3.35 8.46 4.50
CA ALA A 62 2.97 8.82 5.86
C ALA A 62 1.59 8.24 6.25
N ALA A 63 0.63 8.25 5.32
CA ALA A 63 -0.69 7.68 5.57
C ALA A 63 -0.63 6.18 5.85
N ILE A 64 0.14 5.44 5.05
CA ILE A 64 0.32 4.00 5.27
C ILE A 64 1.04 3.73 6.59
N ARG A 65 2.10 4.49 6.90
CA ARG A 65 2.83 4.33 8.15
C ARG A 65 1.96 4.63 9.36
N SER A 66 1.04 5.58 9.24
CA SER A 66 0.06 5.88 10.27
C SER A 66 -0.86 4.68 10.55
N LEU A 67 -1.33 4.01 9.49
CA LEU A 67 -2.10 2.78 9.63
C LEU A 67 -1.30 1.69 10.35
N MET A 68 -0.01 1.56 10.02
CA MET A 68 0.87 0.56 10.64
C MET A 68 1.07 0.79 12.13
N LYS A 69 0.94 2.03 12.60
CA LYS A 69 1.06 2.37 14.03
C LYS A 69 -0.20 2.09 14.83
N SER A 70 -1.33 1.88 14.17
CA SER A 70 -2.60 1.61 14.85
C SER A 70 -2.59 0.17 15.38
N SER A 71 -2.77 0.01 16.69
CA SER A 71 -2.64 -1.30 17.35
C SER A 71 -3.66 -2.34 16.90
N ASN A 72 -4.83 -1.90 16.43
CA ASN A 72 -5.91 -2.77 15.98
C ASN A 72 -5.89 -3.04 14.47
N VAL A 73 -4.96 -2.45 13.73
CA VAL A 73 -4.84 -2.68 12.27
C VAL A 73 -3.90 -3.84 12.03
N GLU A 74 -4.39 -4.83 11.28
CA GLU A 74 -3.60 -5.99 10.86
C GLU A 74 -3.40 -5.97 9.36
N MET A 75 -2.16 -6.20 8.93
CA MET A 75 -1.78 -6.25 7.53
C MET A 75 -0.59 -7.18 7.35
N ASN A 76 -0.31 -7.57 6.13
CA ASN A 76 0.92 -8.30 5.79
C ASN A 76 2.09 -7.31 5.83
N ARG A 77 2.66 -7.08 7.00
CA ARG A 77 3.68 -6.05 7.22
C ARG A 77 4.93 -6.21 6.33
N PRO A 78 5.49 -7.41 6.14
CA PRO A 78 6.63 -7.55 5.24
C PRO A 78 6.32 -7.12 3.80
N ALA A 79 5.15 -7.45 3.29
CA ALA A 79 4.72 -7.03 1.95
C ALA A 79 4.54 -5.50 1.88
N VAL A 80 3.94 -4.91 2.92
CA VAL A 80 3.73 -3.46 3.01
C VAL A 80 5.06 -2.73 3.09
N ASP A 81 6.02 -3.24 3.88
CA ASP A 81 7.36 -2.67 3.97
C ASP A 81 8.07 -2.69 2.60
N ALA A 82 7.95 -3.79 1.86
CA ALA A 82 8.50 -3.90 0.51
C ALA A 82 7.86 -2.87 -0.44
N GLY A 83 6.54 -2.71 -0.36
CA GLY A 83 5.82 -1.71 -1.14
C GLY A 83 6.26 -0.28 -0.80
N LEU A 84 6.41 0.03 0.48
CA LEU A 84 6.85 1.35 0.94
C LEU A 84 8.28 1.68 0.48
N LYS A 85 9.19 0.72 0.49
CA LYS A 85 10.56 0.94 0.01
C LYS A 85 10.57 1.35 -1.46
N VAL A 86 9.76 0.68 -2.29
CA VAL A 86 9.64 1.00 -3.70
C VAL A 86 8.98 2.37 -3.89
N LEU A 87 7.90 2.65 -3.17
CA LEU A 87 7.21 3.94 -3.22
C LEU A 87 8.16 5.08 -2.83
N ASP A 88 8.87 4.95 -1.71
CA ASP A 88 9.78 5.98 -1.22
C ASP A 88 10.96 6.21 -2.18
N ALA A 89 11.32 5.21 -2.98
CA ALA A 89 12.34 5.33 -4.03
C ALA A 89 11.80 5.91 -5.34
N GLY A 90 10.52 6.29 -5.37
CA GLY A 90 9.88 6.90 -6.55
C GLY A 90 9.16 5.93 -7.46
N GLY A 91 9.06 4.66 -7.09
CA GLY A 91 8.34 3.64 -7.84
C GLY A 91 6.90 3.46 -7.40
N ASP A 92 6.28 2.41 -7.88
CA ASP A 92 4.91 2.07 -7.54
C ASP A 92 4.89 1.09 -6.36
N PHE A 93 4.13 1.44 -5.33
CA PHE A 93 3.93 0.59 -4.15
C PHE A 93 3.56 -0.85 -4.54
N ALA A 94 2.65 -1.00 -5.52
CA ALA A 94 2.20 -2.32 -5.96
C ALA A 94 3.34 -3.20 -6.45
N ASP A 95 4.31 -2.64 -7.17
CA ASP A 95 5.46 -3.40 -7.69
C ASP A 95 6.29 -4.00 -6.56
N GLY A 96 6.51 -3.24 -5.49
CA GLY A 96 7.24 -3.73 -4.33
C GLY A 96 6.51 -4.87 -3.60
N ALA A 97 5.21 -4.69 -3.40
CA ALA A 97 4.38 -5.70 -2.74
C ALA A 97 4.27 -6.98 -3.58
N ILE A 98 4.11 -6.83 -4.91
CA ILE A 98 4.04 -7.95 -5.85
C ILE A 98 5.36 -8.72 -5.87
N ALA A 99 6.49 -8.02 -5.95
CA ALA A 99 7.80 -8.66 -5.96
C ALA A 99 8.05 -9.45 -4.67
N PHE A 100 7.66 -8.88 -3.53
CA PHE A 100 7.77 -9.57 -2.24
C PHE A 100 6.91 -10.83 -2.20
N GLU A 101 5.64 -10.71 -2.58
CA GLU A 101 4.73 -11.85 -2.56
C GLU A 101 5.20 -12.94 -3.52
N GLY A 102 5.73 -12.55 -4.67
CA GLY A 102 6.32 -13.49 -5.64
C GLY A 102 7.45 -14.31 -5.02
N GLU A 103 8.37 -13.68 -4.30
CA GLU A 103 9.44 -14.38 -3.59
C GLU A 103 8.88 -15.34 -2.54
N TRP A 104 7.88 -14.86 -1.79
CA TRP A 104 7.23 -15.69 -0.77
C TRP A 104 6.56 -16.92 -1.37
N LEU A 105 6.06 -16.81 -2.60
CA LEU A 105 5.46 -17.91 -3.36
C LEU A 105 6.49 -18.83 -4.03
N GLY A 106 7.77 -18.49 -3.95
CA GLY A 106 8.88 -19.30 -4.46
C GLY A 106 9.56 -18.77 -5.72
N ALA A 107 9.21 -17.56 -6.17
CA ALA A 107 9.85 -16.97 -7.34
C ALA A 107 11.25 -16.46 -7.03
N GLU A 108 12.14 -16.55 -8.01
CA GLU A 108 13.50 -16.07 -7.88
C GLU A 108 13.70 -14.67 -8.47
N GLU A 109 12.78 -14.24 -9.33
CA GLU A 109 12.98 -13.04 -10.13
C GLU A 109 11.65 -12.37 -10.46
N PHE A 110 11.61 -11.03 -10.36
CA PHE A 110 10.51 -10.20 -10.82
C PHE A 110 10.70 -9.91 -12.32
N VAL A 111 9.73 -10.25 -13.13
CA VAL A 111 9.82 -10.10 -14.59
C VAL A 111 8.72 -9.16 -15.06
N SER A 112 9.08 -8.14 -15.84
CA SER A 112 8.14 -7.14 -16.34
C SER A 112 8.59 -6.56 -17.67
N PHE A 113 7.65 -6.03 -18.43
CA PHE A 113 7.96 -5.19 -19.59
C PHE A 113 8.28 -3.74 -19.16
N ASP A 114 7.90 -3.36 -17.94
CA ASP A 114 8.15 -2.01 -17.41
C ASP A 114 9.57 -1.92 -16.87
N SER A 115 10.47 -1.33 -17.67
CA SER A 115 11.89 -1.20 -17.30
C SER A 115 12.10 -0.33 -16.08
N LYS A 116 11.23 0.66 -15.84
CA LYS A 116 11.31 1.51 -14.66
C LYS A 116 10.98 0.71 -13.39
N ALA A 117 9.92 -0.11 -13.43
CA ALA A 117 9.58 -0.99 -12.32
C ALA A 117 10.73 -1.96 -12.01
N VAL A 118 11.32 -2.55 -13.04
CA VAL A 118 12.46 -3.45 -12.90
C VAL A 118 13.64 -2.74 -12.22
N ALA A 119 13.97 -1.53 -12.68
CA ALA A 119 15.07 -0.76 -12.11
C ALA A 119 14.87 -0.44 -10.63
N VAL A 120 13.64 -0.09 -10.23
CA VAL A 120 13.36 0.23 -8.83
C VAL A 120 13.43 -1.03 -7.96
N VAL A 121 12.90 -2.16 -8.42
CA VAL A 121 13.03 -3.43 -7.69
C VAL A 121 14.50 -3.82 -7.52
N GLN A 122 15.30 -3.68 -8.57
CA GLN A 122 16.75 -3.94 -8.50
C GLN A 122 17.44 -3.01 -7.49
N SER A 123 17.07 -1.74 -7.47
CA SER A 123 17.66 -0.77 -6.55
C SER A 123 17.39 -1.09 -5.09
N GLN A 124 16.35 -1.86 -4.80
CA GLN A 124 16.00 -2.32 -3.46
C GLN A 124 16.59 -3.71 -3.15
N GLY A 125 17.51 -4.20 -3.97
CA GLY A 125 18.19 -5.47 -3.75
C GLY A 125 17.44 -6.68 -4.30
N GLY A 126 16.31 -6.48 -4.97
CA GLY A 126 15.56 -7.57 -5.60
C GLY A 126 16.18 -8.00 -6.93
N ARG A 127 15.92 -9.24 -7.31
CA ARG A 127 16.29 -9.73 -8.64
C ARG A 127 15.15 -9.44 -9.59
N ALA A 128 15.44 -8.75 -10.68
CA ALA A 128 14.42 -8.36 -11.63
C ALA A 128 14.99 -8.29 -13.05
N ARG A 129 14.11 -8.51 -14.01
CA ARG A 129 14.48 -8.54 -15.42
C ARG A 129 13.38 -7.95 -16.29
N SER A 130 13.77 -7.07 -17.22
CA SER A 130 12.86 -6.51 -18.23
C SER A 130 12.88 -7.38 -19.48
N LEU A 131 11.72 -7.58 -20.08
CA LEU A 131 11.54 -8.33 -21.33
C LEU A 131 11.49 -7.42 -22.57
N THR A 132 12.03 -6.26 -22.52
CA THR A 132 12.06 -5.33 -23.67
C THR A 132 13.11 -5.69 -24.70
#